data_3e2351f2925d88b45198a4e73dabe86f
#
_entry.id   3e2351f2925d88b45198a4e73dabe86f
#
_cell.length_a   1.000
_cell.length_b   1.000
_cell.length_c   1.000
_cell.angle_alpha   90.00
_cell.angle_beta   90.00
_cell.angle_gamma   90.00
#
_symmetry.space_group_name_H-M   'P 1'
#
loop_
_entity.id
_entity.type
_entity.pdbx_description
1 polymer ?
#
loop_
_entity_poly.entity_id
_entity_poly.type
_entity_poly.pdbx_seq_one_letter_code
_entity_poly.pdbx_strand_id
1 'polypeptide(L)'
;MQSKETNTNDNETDADNENNKRQQRDSATQTVKKDHNSHKKPKDKPAYEQRAGSETGHRLNVAIIGDSMVKHLNPSKLRKGTKHNINVQTFSGANVADMRYYVKPAISRSPDYLLLHVGTNDLKQQTPQQIAGSISTLCQEIVKESPNTKIVLSKVITRSDDSSLDSKIKELNCKLSQ
;
A
#
# COMPACT_ATOMS: atom_id res chain seq x y z
N MET A 1 12.83 -61.37 -17.27
CA MET A 1 11.53 -61.76 -17.88
C MET A 1 10.72 -60.48 -17.94
N GLN A 2 10.66 -60.02 -19.16
CA GLN A 2 9.50 -59.58 -19.98
C GLN A 2 8.85 -58.30 -19.40
N SER A 3 9.08 -57.16 -20.02
CA SER A 3 8.71 -56.67 -21.38
C SER A 3 7.30 -56.10 -21.45
N LYS A 4 7.25 -54.91 -22.05
CA LYS A 4 6.23 -54.38 -23.00
C LYS A 4 5.30 -53.34 -22.38
N GLU A 5 4.94 -52.31 -22.99
CA GLU A 5 5.14 -51.55 -24.23
C GLU A 5 4.22 -50.36 -24.16
N THR A 6 4.73 -49.22 -24.53
CA THR A 6 4.21 -48.21 -25.45
C THR A 6 2.70 -48.05 -25.63
N ASN A 7 2.20 -46.79 -25.52
CA ASN A 7 1.46 -46.22 -26.64
C ASN A 7 1.45 -44.68 -26.61
N THR A 8 1.97 -44.14 -27.66
CA THR A 8 1.82 -42.80 -28.21
C THR A 8 0.41 -42.62 -28.77
N ASN A 9 -0.14 -41.43 -28.64
CA ASN A 9 -1.01 -40.88 -29.68
C ASN A 9 -0.94 -39.36 -29.71
N ASP A 10 -0.34 -38.88 -30.77
CA ASP A 10 -0.46 -37.57 -31.36
C ASP A 10 -1.88 -37.35 -31.84
N ASN A 11 -2.34 -36.11 -31.76
CA ASN A 11 -3.23 -35.54 -32.75
C ASN A 11 -3.12 -34.02 -32.76
N GLU A 12 -2.45 -33.54 -33.81
CA GLU A 12 -2.60 -32.22 -34.42
C GLU A 12 -3.98 -32.07 -35.03
N THR A 13 -4.48 -30.86 -35.05
CA THR A 13 -5.18 -30.19 -36.19
C THR A 13 -5.45 -28.75 -35.73
N ASP A 14 -4.79 -27.74 -36.24
CA ASP A 14 -5.00 -26.89 -37.43
C ASP A 14 -6.42 -26.36 -37.59
N ALA A 15 -6.50 -25.07 -37.69
CA ALA A 15 -6.99 -24.24 -38.77
C ALA A 15 -7.56 -22.90 -38.31
N ASP A 16 -6.87 -21.82 -38.61
CA ASP A 16 -7.30 -20.69 -39.45
C ASP A 16 -8.77 -20.28 -39.41
N ASN A 17 -9.01 -19.03 -39.08
CA ASN A 17 -9.74 -18.18 -40.03
C ASN A 17 -9.52 -16.69 -39.85
N GLU A 18 -9.14 -16.12 -40.95
CA GLU A 18 -8.94 -14.72 -41.29
C GLU A 18 -10.23 -13.89 -41.31
N ASN A 19 -9.96 -12.57 -41.29
CA ASN A 19 -10.64 -11.54 -42.10
C ASN A 19 -11.99 -10.98 -41.59
N ASN A 20 -11.98 -9.70 -41.29
CA ASN A 20 -12.63 -8.73 -42.19
C ASN A 20 -12.39 -7.27 -41.82
N LYS A 21 -11.70 -6.59 -42.65
CA LYS A 21 -11.66 -5.34 -43.35
C LYS A 21 -12.88 -4.43 -43.26
N ARG A 22 -12.51 -3.10 -43.11
CA ARG A 22 -13.12 -1.89 -43.75
C ARG A 22 -14.43 -1.41 -43.17
N GLN A 23 -14.57 -0.13 -42.85
CA GLN A 23 -14.61 1.00 -43.78
C GLN A 23 -14.56 2.35 -43.06
N GLN A 24 -13.72 3.24 -43.61
CA GLN A 24 -13.77 4.68 -43.47
C GLN A 24 -15.09 5.24 -43.99
N ARG A 25 -15.60 6.30 -43.35
CA ARG A 25 -16.35 7.34 -44.06
C ARG A 25 -16.13 8.68 -43.39
N ASP A 26 -15.45 9.54 -44.10
CA ASP A 26 -15.41 10.98 -43.97
C ASP A 26 -16.80 11.56 -44.19
N SER A 27 -17.14 12.60 -43.43
CA SER A 27 -18.07 13.63 -43.91
C SER A 27 -17.82 14.92 -43.14
N ALA A 28 -17.14 15.82 -43.80
CA ALA A 28 -17.07 17.21 -43.47
C ALA A 28 -18.41 17.89 -43.76
N THR A 29 -18.90 18.69 -42.80
CA THR A 29 -19.90 19.72 -43.12
C THR A 29 -19.56 20.97 -42.33
N GLN A 30 -19.06 21.97 -43.06
CA GLN A 30 -18.97 23.37 -42.66
C GLN A 30 -20.37 23.96 -42.64
N THR A 31 -20.75 24.73 -41.63
CA THR A 31 -21.73 25.80 -41.75
C THR A 31 -21.52 26.90 -40.71
N VAL A 32 -20.93 27.99 -41.16
CA VAL A 32 -21.36 29.40 -41.10
C VAL A 32 -21.67 30.04 -39.73
N LYS A 33 -20.86 31.08 -39.49
CA LYS A 33 -20.91 32.14 -38.48
C LYS A 33 -22.29 32.79 -38.30
N LYS A 34 -22.61 33.10 -37.03
CA LYS A 34 -23.42 34.32 -36.72
C LYS A 34 -22.85 34.95 -35.44
N ASP A 35 -22.27 36.11 -35.65
CA ASP A 35 -21.90 37.09 -34.63
C ASP A 35 -23.17 37.63 -33.95
N HIS A 36 -23.23 37.57 -32.62
CA HIS A 36 -24.07 38.45 -31.83
C HIS A 36 -23.26 38.97 -30.63
N ASN A 37 -22.70 40.12 -30.84
CA ASN A 37 -22.10 41.03 -29.87
C ASN A 37 -23.21 41.55 -28.93
N SER A 38 -23.15 41.23 -27.64
CA SER A 38 -23.86 42.00 -26.64
C SER A 38 -22.97 42.21 -25.42
N HIS A 39 -22.51 43.43 -25.32
CA HIS A 39 -21.80 44.01 -24.18
C HIS A 39 -22.62 43.83 -22.90
N LYS A 40 -22.16 43.05 -21.96
CA LYS A 40 -22.56 43.08 -20.54
C LYS A 40 -21.35 43.55 -19.74
N LYS A 41 -21.48 44.72 -19.11
CA LYS A 41 -20.55 45.30 -18.13
C LYS A 41 -20.20 44.34 -17.02
N PRO A 42 -18.92 44.29 -16.54
CA PRO A 42 -18.56 43.54 -15.35
C PRO A 42 -19.21 44.17 -14.13
N LYS A 43 -19.92 43.37 -13.36
CA LYS A 43 -20.34 43.72 -12.00
C LYS A 43 -19.14 43.56 -11.09
N ASP A 44 -18.66 44.67 -10.52
CA ASP A 44 -17.67 44.66 -9.45
C ASP A 44 -18.13 43.83 -8.29
N LYS A 45 -17.48 42.67 -8.06
CA LYS A 45 -17.61 41.89 -6.86
C LYS A 45 -16.68 42.45 -5.79
N PRO A 46 -17.14 42.58 -4.54
CA PRO A 46 -16.30 43.17 -3.47
C PRO A 46 -15.07 42.32 -3.17
N ALA A 47 -13.96 42.99 -2.97
CA ALA A 47 -12.59 42.47 -2.83
C ALA A 47 -12.31 41.60 -1.55
N TYR A 48 -13.32 41.14 -0.83
CA TYR A 48 -13.10 40.35 0.39
C TYR A 48 -13.26 38.83 0.22
N GLU A 49 -13.62 38.35 -0.96
CA GLU A 49 -13.77 36.91 -1.24
C GLU A 49 -12.49 36.20 -1.76
N GLN A 50 -11.33 36.85 -1.74
CA GLN A 50 -10.07 36.23 -2.21
C GLN A 50 -9.15 35.79 -1.07
N ARG A 51 -9.65 35.23 0.00
CA ARG A 51 -8.83 34.53 1.03
C ARG A 51 -9.46 33.24 1.53
N ALA A 52 -9.96 32.42 0.63
CA ALA A 52 -10.00 30.98 0.86
C ALA A 52 -8.80 30.40 0.10
N GLY A 53 -7.60 30.54 0.70
CA GLY A 53 -6.44 29.80 0.25
C GLY A 53 -6.83 28.33 0.26
N SER A 54 -6.89 27.69 -0.93
CA SER A 54 -6.91 26.25 -1.03
C SER A 54 -5.63 25.76 -0.36
N GLU A 55 -5.71 25.35 0.90
CA GLU A 55 -4.72 24.44 1.46
C GLU A 55 -4.80 23.19 0.58
N THR A 56 -3.99 23.16 -0.45
CA THR A 56 -3.63 21.92 -1.15
C THR A 56 -2.82 21.11 -0.15
N GLY A 57 -3.52 20.51 0.83
CA GLY A 57 -2.91 19.67 1.82
C GLY A 57 -2.04 18.65 1.13
N HIS A 58 -0.72 18.72 1.38
CA HIS A 58 0.27 17.81 0.80
C HIS A 58 -0.20 16.37 1.01
N ARG A 59 -0.38 15.62 -0.09
CA ARG A 59 -0.85 14.24 -0.05
C ARG A 59 0.32 13.34 0.33
N LEU A 60 0.29 12.82 1.56
CA LEU A 60 1.33 11.94 2.08
C LEU A 60 1.20 10.52 1.53
N ASN A 61 2.34 9.86 1.34
CA ASN A 61 2.45 8.44 1.03
C ASN A 61 2.73 7.67 2.32
N VAL A 62 1.79 6.83 2.71
CA VAL A 62 1.87 6.04 3.95
C VAL A 62 1.91 4.56 3.61
N ALA A 63 2.95 3.87 4.02
CA ALA A 63 3.05 2.42 3.98
C ALA A 63 2.70 1.85 5.35
N ILE A 64 1.77 0.90 5.41
CA ILE A 64 1.45 0.11 6.59
C ILE A 64 1.90 -1.31 6.33
N ILE A 65 2.82 -1.81 7.12
CA ILE A 65 3.39 -3.14 6.97
C ILE A 65 3.29 -3.87 8.31
N GLY A 66 2.85 -5.11 8.25
CA GLY A 66 2.77 -5.90 9.48
C GLY A 66 2.45 -7.37 9.24
N ASP A 67 2.34 -8.09 10.36
CA ASP A 67 1.94 -9.49 10.39
C ASP A 67 0.42 -9.66 10.13
N SER A 68 -0.13 -10.81 10.47
CA SER A 68 -1.56 -11.11 10.28
C SER A 68 -2.53 -10.14 10.97
N MET A 69 -2.08 -9.38 11.97
CA MET A 69 -2.92 -8.45 12.72
C MET A 69 -3.39 -7.27 11.86
N VAL A 70 -2.61 -6.86 10.84
CA VAL A 70 -3.01 -5.79 9.91
C VAL A 70 -3.81 -6.29 8.70
N LYS A 71 -4.06 -7.59 8.59
CA LYS A 71 -4.72 -8.23 7.44
C LYS A 71 -6.09 -7.64 7.09
N HIS A 72 -6.84 -7.19 8.08
CA HIS A 72 -8.20 -6.69 7.88
C HIS A 72 -8.27 -5.17 7.69
N LEU A 73 -7.14 -4.48 7.67
CA LEU A 73 -7.11 -3.06 7.33
C LEU A 73 -7.46 -2.87 5.85
N ASN A 74 -8.52 -2.12 5.58
CA ASN A 74 -8.96 -1.84 4.21
C ASN A 74 -8.36 -0.51 3.70
N PRO A 75 -7.40 -0.55 2.75
CA PRO A 75 -6.73 0.66 2.26
C PRO A 75 -7.70 1.67 1.66
N SER A 76 -8.76 1.22 0.98
CA SER A 76 -9.74 2.10 0.36
C SER A 76 -10.58 2.86 1.39
N LYS A 77 -10.93 2.21 2.51
CA LYS A 77 -11.62 2.87 3.62
C LYS A 77 -10.71 3.90 4.31
N LEU A 78 -9.44 3.54 4.55
CA LEU A 78 -8.46 4.44 5.15
C LEU A 78 -8.22 5.69 4.28
N ARG A 79 -8.06 5.52 2.97
CA ARG A 79 -7.88 6.65 2.02
C ARG A 79 -9.06 7.61 2.00
N LYS A 80 -10.30 7.09 2.10
CA LYS A 80 -11.50 7.94 2.14
C LYS A 80 -11.51 8.88 3.35
N GLY A 81 -10.97 8.43 4.48
CA GLY A 81 -10.94 9.22 5.72
C GLY A 81 -9.81 10.24 5.80
N THR A 82 -8.73 10.11 5.01
CA THR A 82 -7.48 10.85 5.27
C THR A 82 -6.96 11.69 4.10
N LYS A 83 -7.47 11.61 2.92
CA LYS A 83 -6.91 12.23 1.70
C LYS A 83 -5.46 11.79 1.36
N HIS A 84 -4.85 10.87 2.13
CA HIS A 84 -3.48 10.38 1.91
C HIS A 84 -3.45 9.12 1.05
N ASN A 85 -2.29 8.84 0.44
CA ASN A 85 -2.05 7.58 -0.26
C ASN A 85 -1.64 6.52 0.77
N ILE A 86 -2.52 5.57 1.06
CA ILE A 86 -2.24 4.51 2.03
C ILE A 86 -2.08 3.19 1.29
N ASN A 87 -0.96 2.51 1.51
CA ASN A 87 -0.70 1.15 1.08
C ASN A 87 -0.62 0.24 2.30
N VAL A 88 -1.29 -0.91 2.26
CA VAL A 88 -1.25 -1.90 3.34
C VAL A 88 -0.71 -3.20 2.80
N GLN A 89 0.32 -3.72 3.43
CA GLN A 89 0.95 -5.01 3.11
C GLN A 89 0.96 -5.89 4.35
N THR A 90 0.50 -7.12 4.19
CA THR A 90 0.37 -8.07 5.29
C THR A 90 1.18 -9.32 4.99
N PHE A 91 1.98 -9.72 5.96
CA PHE A 91 2.82 -10.91 5.89
C PHE A 91 2.47 -11.83 7.07
N SER A 92 1.50 -12.72 6.85
CA SER A 92 1.00 -13.61 7.90
C SER A 92 2.11 -14.51 8.44
N GLY A 93 2.25 -14.55 9.76
CA GLY A 93 3.29 -15.34 10.42
C GLY A 93 4.67 -14.72 10.48
N ALA A 94 4.88 -13.56 9.83
CA ALA A 94 6.18 -12.91 9.82
C ALA A 94 6.64 -12.51 11.23
N ASN A 95 7.90 -12.79 11.52
CA ASN A 95 8.62 -12.32 12.69
C ASN A 95 9.46 -11.09 12.35
N VAL A 96 10.21 -10.54 13.33
CA VAL A 96 11.05 -9.35 13.10
C VAL A 96 12.16 -9.61 12.07
N ALA A 97 12.73 -10.80 12.06
CA ALA A 97 13.80 -11.15 11.10
C ALA A 97 13.26 -11.21 9.66
N ASP A 98 12.06 -11.74 9.45
CA ASP A 98 11.40 -11.76 8.14
C ASP A 98 11.07 -10.35 7.65
N MET A 99 10.66 -9.45 8.55
CA MET A 99 10.30 -8.06 8.21
C MET A 99 11.47 -7.30 7.59
N ARG A 100 12.72 -7.65 7.87
CA ARG A 100 13.90 -7.03 7.21
C ARG A 100 13.86 -7.16 5.69
N TYR A 101 13.27 -8.24 5.18
CA TYR A 101 13.11 -8.46 3.75
C TYR A 101 11.82 -7.83 3.22
N TYR A 102 10.74 -7.93 3.98
CA TYR A 102 9.41 -7.50 3.53
C TYR A 102 9.25 -5.97 3.49
N VAL A 103 10.00 -5.21 4.28
CA VAL A 103 9.95 -3.74 4.25
C VAL A 103 10.65 -3.16 3.02
N LYS A 104 11.61 -3.85 2.42
CA LYS A 104 12.46 -3.32 1.33
C LYS A 104 11.68 -2.78 0.14
N PRO A 105 10.68 -3.48 -0.42
CA PRO A 105 9.90 -2.96 -1.55
C PRO A 105 9.07 -1.71 -1.21
N ALA A 106 8.75 -1.51 0.06
CA ALA A 106 8.00 -0.34 0.49
C ALA A 106 8.91 0.87 0.70
N ILE A 107 10.06 0.68 1.37
CA ILE A 107 11.01 1.78 1.62
C ILE A 107 11.73 2.24 0.35
N SER A 108 11.90 1.36 -0.66
CA SER A 108 12.45 1.76 -1.96
C SER A 108 11.59 2.79 -2.70
N ARG A 109 10.32 2.95 -2.30
CA ARG A 109 9.40 3.99 -2.81
C ARG A 109 9.45 5.27 -1.99
N SER A 110 10.32 5.35 -0.99
CA SER A 110 10.50 6.51 -0.10
C SER A 110 9.17 7.07 0.43
N PRO A 111 8.36 6.27 1.17
CA PRO A 111 7.12 6.77 1.74
C PRO A 111 7.42 7.86 2.80
N ASP A 112 6.49 8.80 2.97
CA ASP A 112 6.60 9.81 4.02
C ASP A 112 6.52 9.18 5.42
N TYR A 113 5.67 8.16 5.55
CA TYR A 113 5.49 7.39 6.79
C TYR A 113 5.48 5.89 6.53
N LEU A 114 6.18 5.16 7.37
CA LEU A 114 6.11 3.70 7.47
C LEU A 114 5.54 3.32 8.84
N LEU A 115 4.30 2.82 8.88
CA LEU A 115 3.74 2.19 10.08
C LEU A 115 4.12 0.72 10.07
N LEU A 116 4.82 0.28 11.11
CA LEU A 116 5.29 -1.09 11.28
C LEU A 116 4.60 -1.77 12.45
N HIS A 117 3.95 -2.90 12.19
CA HIS A 117 3.35 -3.78 13.22
C HIS A 117 4.01 -5.14 13.19
N VAL A 118 4.82 -5.46 14.19
CA VAL A 118 5.62 -6.69 14.25
C VAL A 118 5.97 -7.04 15.69
N GLY A 119 6.34 -8.29 15.93
CA GLY A 119 6.79 -8.78 17.22
C GLY A 119 5.82 -9.76 17.88
N THR A 120 4.58 -9.87 17.39
CA THR A 120 3.58 -10.81 17.95
C THR A 120 4.03 -12.26 17.80
N ASN A 121 4.59 -12.62 16.64
CA ASN A 121 4.99 -14.00 16.35
C ASN A 121 6.28 -14.39 17.08
N ASP A 122 7.11 -13.44 17.44
CA ASP A 122 8.36 -13.66 18.17
C ASP A 122 8.15 -14.02 19.65
N LEU A 123 7.04 -13.56 20.26
CA LEU A 123 6.77 -13.71 21.71
C LEU A 123 6.74 -15.14 22.21
N LYS A 124 6.48 -16.11 21.35
CA LYS A 124 6.50 -17.54 21.70
C LYS A 124 7.91 -18.06 21.95
N GLN A 125 8.91 -17.50 21.27
CA GLN A 125 10.28 -18.01 21.24
C GLN A 125 11.31 -17.07 21.85
N GLN A 126 11.00 -15.78 21.95
CA GLN A 126 11.94 -14.73 22.39
C GLN A 126 11.40 -13.99 23.60
N THR A 127 12.32 -13.36 24.32
CA THR A 127 11.99 -12.43 25.41
C THR A 127 11.59 -11.07 24.86
N PRO A 128 10.76 -10.28 25.57
CA PRO A 128 10.43 -8.92 25.18
C PRO A 128 11.65 -8.03 24.93
N GLN A 129 12.72 -8.23 25.70
CA GLN A 129 13.99 -7.49 25.53
C GLN A 129 14.66 -7.82 24.18
N GLN A 130 14.73 -9.10 23.82
CA GLN A 130 15.32 -9.54 22.54
C GLN A 130 14.51 -8.98 21.34
N ILE A 131 13.18 -9.07 21.42
CA ILE A 131 12.29 -8.56 20.39
C ILE A 131 12.45 -7.05 20.23
N ALA A 132 12.46 -6.29 21.32
CA ALA A 132 12.64 -4.83 21.27
C ALA A 132 14.00 -4.47 20.66
N GLY A 133 15.08 -5.18 21.01
CA GLY A 133 16.40 -5.00 20.38
C GLY A 133 16.39 -5.29 18.88
N SER A 134 15.75 -6.37 18.46
CA SER A 134 15.61 -6.71 17.03
C SER A 134 14.80 -5.67 16.26
N ILE A 135 13.70 -5.16 16.83
CA ILE A 135 12.91 -4.08 16.23
C ILE A 135 13.72 -2.79 16.13
N SER A 136 14.48 -2.44 17.16
CA SER A 136 15.38 -1.28 17.13
C SER A 136 16.41 -1.38 16.00
N THR A 137 17.03 -2.54 15.84
CA THR A 137 17.98 -2.80 14.75
C THR A 137 17.30 -2.67 13.38
N LEU A 138 16.11 -3.24 13.22
CA LEU A 138 15.32 -3.11 11.99
C LEU A 138 15.00 -1.64 11.67
N CYS A 139 14.60 -0.85 12.66
CA CYS A 139 14.34 0.58 12.46
C CYS A 139 15.60 1.35 12.05
N GLN A 140 16.75 1.05 12.64
CA GLN A 140 18.05 1.66 12.26
C GLN A 140 18.42 1.33 10.82
N GLU A 141 18.20 0.09 10.36
CA GLU A 141 18.42 -0.31 8.97
C GLU A 141 17.49 0.45 8.02
N ILE A 142 16.20 0.58 8.37
CA ILE A 142 15.24 1.34 7.57
C ILE A 142 15.63 2.81 7.47
N VAL A 143 16.03 3.46 8.58
CA VAL A 143 16.47 4.85 8.57
C VAL A 143 17.71 5.04 7.69
N LYS A 144 18.63 4.08 7.70
CA LYS A 144 19.83 4.11 6.85
C LYS A 144 19.50 4.00 5.36
N GLU A 145 18.52 3.14 5.00
CA GLU A 145 18.12 2.91 3.61
C GLU A 145 17.14 3.98 3.10
N SER A 146 16.29 4.54 3.97
CA SER A 146 15.28 5.55 3.63
C SER A 146 15.22 6.67 4.67
N PRO A 147 16.20 7.58 4.69
CA PRO A 147 16.39 8.56 5.77
C PRO A 147 15.26 9.59 5.89
N ASN A 148 14.49 9.80 4.85
CA ASN A 148 13.35 10.74 4.84
C ASN A 148 12.04 10.08 5.30
N THR A 149 12.00 8.77 5.47
CA THR A 149 10.81 8.03 5.92
C THR A 149 10.69 8.10 7.45
N LYS A 150 9.56 8.59 7.93
CA LYS A 150 9.23 8.58 9.35
C LYS A 150 8.66 7.23 9.75
N ILE A 151 9.28 6.56 10.71
CA ILE A 151 8.84 5.27 11.21
C ILE A 151 7.87 5.47 12.37
N VAL A 152 6.73 4.76 12.31
CA VAL A 152 5.74 4.69 13.38
C VAL A 152 5.63 3.23 13.81
N LEU A 153 6.03 2.90 15.02
CA LEU A 153 5.86 1.57 15.58
C LEU A 153 4.47 1.45 16.21
N SER A 154 3.73 0.44 15.80
CA SER A 154 2.48 0.07 16.45
C SER A 154 2.74 -0.79 17.68
N LYS A 155 2.04 -0.53 18.77
CA LYS A 155 2.03 -1.46 19.91
C LYS A 155 1.50 -2.81 19.49
N VAL A 156 2.05 -3.87 20.07
CA VAL A 156 1.58 -5.25 19.90
C VAL A 156 0.25 -5.40 20.62
N ILE A 157 -0.72 -6.00 19.95
CA ILE A 157 -2.08 -6.19 20.48
C ILE A 157 -2.13 -7.53 21.22
N THR A 158 -2.87 -7.58 22.35
CA THR A 158 -3.15 -8.81 23.06
C THR A 158 -3.93 -9.80 22.18
N ARG A 159 -3.66 -11.07 22.35
CA ARG A 159 -4.29 -12.13 21.58
C ARG A 159 -5.37 -12.80 22.42
N SER A 160 -6.57 -12.94 21.85
CA SER A 160 -7.67 -13.64 22.51
C SER A 160 -7.49 -15.16 22.57
N ASP A 161 -6.61 -15.71 21.70
CA ASP A 161 -6.33 -17.14 21.59
C ASP A 161 -5.19 -17.62 22.50
N ASP A 162 -4.41 -16.70 23.11
CA ASP A 162 -3.28 -17.04 23.98
C ASP A 162 -3.03 -15.96 25.05
N SER A 163 -3.76 -16.02 26.14
CA SER A 163 -3.61 -15.09 27.27
C SER A 163 -2.29 -15.25 28.04
N SER A 164 -1.56 -16.35 27.85
CA SER A 164 -0.27 -16.57 28.50
C SER A 164 0.79 -15.55 28.04
N LEU A 165 0.59 -14.94 26.89
CA LEU A 165 1.48 -13.93 26.33
C LEU A 165 1.20 -12.50 26.82
N ASP A 166 0.12 -12.24 27.54
CA ASP A 166 -0.31 -10.90 27.91
C ASP A 166 0.74 -10.12 28.73
N SER A 167 1.42 -10.81 29.66
CA SER A 167 2.49 -10.18 30.45
C SER A 167 3.69 -9.80 29.57
N LYS A 168 4.08 -10.67 28.64
CA LYS A 168 5.17 -10.40 27.69
C LYS A 168 4.81 -9.27 26.72
N ILE A 169 3.54 -9.21 26.27
CA ILE A 169 3.04 -8.14 25.40
C ILE A 169 3.11 -6.79 26.13
N LYS A 170 2.65 -6.73 27.38
CA LYS A 170 2.74 -5.51 28.18
C LYS A 170 4.18 -5.03 28.37
N GLU A 171 5.10 -5.94 28.69
CA GLU A 171 6.51 -5.65 28.83
C GLU A 171 7.12 -5.17 27.52
N LEU A 172 6.85 -5.85 26.39
CA LEU A 172 7.34 -5.44 25.07
C LEU A 172 6.84 -4.03 24.71
N ASN A 173 5.55 -3.77 24.89
CA ASN A 173 4.96 -2.46 24.62
C ASN A 173 5.55 -1.35 25.48
N CYS A 174 5.91 -1.64 26.71
CA CYS A 174 6.62 -0.70 27.59
C CYS A 174 8.01 -0.34 27.01
N LYS A 175 8.76 -1.35 26.53
CA LYS A 175 10.09 -1.15 25.91
C LYS A 175 10.01 -0.40 24.58
N LEU A 176 8.96 -0.61 23.77
CA LEU A 176 8.75 0.10 22.52
C LEU A 176 8.32 1.57 22.68
N SER A 177 7.98 1.98 23.91
CA SER A 177 7.56 3.35 24.22
C SER A 177 8.68 4.21 24.83
N GLN A 178 9.87 3.65 25.01
CA GLN A 178 11.07 4.33 25.51
C GLN A 178 11.87 4.93 24.35
#